data_9da8c0f7ba22380ffa9670e2ee5c2d07
#
_entry.id   9da8c0f7ba22380ffa9670e2ee5c2d07
#
_cell.length_a   1.000
_cell.length_b   1.000
_cell.length_c   1.000
_cell.angle_alpha   90.00
_cell.angle_beta   90.00
_cell.angle_gamma   90.00
#
_symmetry.space_group_name_H-M   'P 1'
#
loop_
_entity.id
_entity.type
_entity.pdbx_description
1 polymer ?
#
loop_
_entity_poly.entity_id
_entity_poly.type
_entity_poly.pdbx_seq_one_letter_code
_entity_poly.pdbx_strand_id
1 'polypeptide(L)'
;MTTRQMVDIALKLAGLEADTVDTEIGCEGADVHRVLAGIDVSDAAMLAGKQMGYDCVAEHHGIMGKAMHIGDQMLKDQMMLMYNFGVPINVAQKAIEKRAKQESQRMHSKNLNRQADFAKLIQMPYIGLHTPADLIGQAIVQKRMDELNAVGPFVTLQNVVDALSEFPEIRNALQEPAIRVGEPGSYAGRICVLYAGVTGGGANVYNTFFDYGVGTLIVMHMSE
;
A
#
# COMPACT_ATOMS: atom_id res chain seq x y z
N MET A 1 -18.63 15.34 -7.92
CA MET A 1 -18.68 13.84 -8.03
C MET A 1 -19.08 13.28 -6.68
N THR A 2 -19.59 12.02 -6.60
CA THR A 2 -19.90 11.39 -5.30
C THR A 2 -18.68 10.69 -4.72
N THR A 3 -18.65 10.45 -3.40
CA THR A 3 -17.62 9.64 -2.75
C THR A 3 -17.54 8.23 -3.33
N ARG A 4 -18.70 7.62 -3.70
CA ARG A 4 -18.74 6.30 -4.37
C ARG A 4 -18.04 6.34 -5.73
N GLN A 5 -18.30 7.35 -6.55
CA GLN A 5 -17.62 7.51 -7.85
C GLN A 5 -16.12 7.67 -7.69
N MET A 6 -15.65 8.37 -6.64
CA MET A 6 -14.22 8.51 -6.36
C MET A 6 -13.57 7.16 -6.01
N VAL A 7 -14.22 6.37 -5.16
CA VAL A 7 -13.75 5.02 -4.81
C VAL A 7 -13.78 4.11 -6.05
N ASP A 8 -14.83 4.13 -6.86
CA ASP A 8 -14.94 3.31 -8.08
C ASP A 8 -13.81 3.63 -9.08
N ILE A 9 -13.43 4.91 -9.22
CA ILE A 9 -12.30 5.33 -10.05
C ILE A 9 -10.99 4.76 -9.49
N ALA A 10 -10.76 4.84 -8.18
CA ALA A 10 -9.56 4.30 -7.56
C ALA A 10 -9.46 2.77 -7.73
N LEU A 11 -10.56 2.05 -7.51
CA LEU A 11 -10.63 0.60 -7.73
C LEU A 11 -10.32 0.24 -9.18
N LYS A 12 -10.94 0.94 -10.13
CA LYS A 12 -10.70 0.71 -11.57
C LYS A 12 -9.25 0.94 -11.96
N LEU A 13 -8.62 2.01 -11.47
CA LEU A 13 -7.20 2.29 -11.73
C LEU A 13 -6.28 1.25 -11.12
N ALA A 14 -6.66 0.67 -9.99
CA ALA A 14 -5.94 -0.41 -9.33
C ALA A 14 -6.22 -1.80 -9.93
N GLY A 15 -7.13 -1.92 -10.91
CA GLY A 15 -7.53 -3.21 -11.50
C GLY A 15 -8.39 -4.06 -10.55
N LEU A 16 -9.10 -3.44 -9.61
CA LEU A 16 -9.96 -4.10 -8.64
C LEU A 16 -11.43 -4.04 -9.07
N GLU A 17 -12.16 -5.14 -8.86
CA GLU A 17 -13.59 -5.25 -9.19
C GLU A 17 -14.51 -4.93 -7.99
N ALA A 18 -13.95 -4.89 -6.77
CA ALA A 18 -14.70 -4.68 -5.54
C ALA A 18 -13.87 -3.94 -4.49
N ASP A 19 -14.56 -3.35 -3.50
CA ASP A 19 -13.93 -2.73 -2.34
C ASP A 19 -13.04 -3.73 -1.59
N THR A 20 -11.86 -3.28 -1.19
CA THR A 20 -11.02 -4.00 -0.24
C THR A 20 -11.42 -3.69 1.20
N VAL A 21 -10.90 -4.45 2.16
CA VAL A 21 -11.25 -4.26 3.58
C VAL A 21 -10.74 -2.94 4.18
N ASP A 22 -9.83 -2.28 3.49
CA ASP A 22 -9.24 -0.98 3.83
C ASP A 22 -9.60 0.12 2.81
N THR A 23 -10.65 -0.13 2.01
CA THR A 23 -11.24 0.83 1.09
C THR A 23 -12.71 0.99 1.46
N GLU A 24 -13.00 2.07 2.17
CA GLU A 24 -14.34 2.31 2.73
C GLU A 24 -14.77 3.78 2.59
N ILE A 25 -16.09 3.98 2.56
CA ILE A 25 -16.71 5.31 2.68
C ILE A 25 -17.18 5.47 4.12
N GLY A 26 -16.47 6.31 4.88
CA GLY A 26 -16.79 6.60 6.28
C GLY A 26 -17.91 7.60 6.45
N CYS A 27 -18.00 8.57 5.52
CA CYS A 27 -19.09 9.53 5.43
C CYS A 27 -19.37 9.84 3.96
N GLU A 28 -20.60 9.64 3.52
CA GLU A 28 -21.00 9.85 2.12
C GLU A 28 -21.02 11.34 1.74
N GLY A 29 -20.71 11.63 0.47
CA GLY A 29 -20.81 12.95 -0.13
C GLY A 29 -21.30 12.87 -1.58
N ALA A 30 -22.17 13.81 -1.96
CA ALA A 30 -22.81 13.81 -3.28
C ALA A 30 -22.22 14.82 -4.27
N ASP A 31 -21.65 15.91 -3.82
CA ASP A 31 -21.20 17.01 -4.68
C ASP A 31 -19.78 17.46 -4.33
N VAL A 32 -18.82 16.53 -4.48
CA VAL A 32 -17.42 16.75 -4.13
C VAL A 32 -16.68 17.43 -5.29
N HIS A 33 -16.06 18.59 -5.00
CA HIS A 33 -15.23 19.36 -5.91
C HIS A 33 -13.81 19.58 -5.40
N ARG A 34 -13.63 19.71 -4.08
CA ARG A 34 -12.34 19.98 -3.43
C ARG A 34 -12.03 18.91 -2.40
N VAL A 35 -10.97 18.17 -2.63
CA VAL A 35 -10.56 17.04 -1.77
C VAL A 35 -9.30 17.41 -1.00
N LEU A 36 -9.34 17.22 0.32
CA LEU A 36 -8.16 17.18 1.17
C LEU A 36 -7.61 15.74 1.15
N ALA A 37 -6.48 15.52 0.51
CA ALA A 37 -5.82 14.22 0.49
C ALA A 37 -4.67 14.19 1.49
N GLY A 38 -4.50 13.06 2.18
CA GLY A 38 -3.39 12.85 3.12
C GLY A 38 -3.15 11.38 3.40
N ILE A 39 -1.96 11.08 3.92
CA ILE A 39 -1.61 9.72 4.35
C ILE A 39 -2.28 9.44 5.69
N ASP A 40 -2.01 10.28 6.69
CA ASP A 40 -2.61 10.24 8.03
C ASP A 40 -3.32 11.58 8.28
N VAL A 41 -4.64 11.59 8.27
CA VAL A 41 -5.42 12.81 8.47
C VAL A 41 -5.98 12.82 9.90
N SER A 42 -5.49 13.72 10.75
CA SER A 42 -6.01 13.87 12.10
C SER A 42 -7.42 14.49 12.11
N ASP A 43 -8.17 14.28 13.21
CA ASP A 43 -9.46 14.93 13.43
C ASP A 43 -9.35 16.46 13.31
N ALA A 44 -8.25 17.05 13.81
CA ALA A 44 -7.99 18.48 13.69
C ALA A 44 -7.75 18.93 12.24
N ALA A 45 -7.01 18.13 11.44
CA ALA A 45 -6.80 18.42 10.03
C ALA A 45 -8.10 18.30 9.23
N MET A 46 -8.94 17.30 9.54
CA MET A 46 -10.26 17.13 8.93
C MET A 46 -11.17 18.33 9.24
N LEU A 47 -11.20 18.79 10.48
CA LEU A 47 -11.97 19.99 10.90
C LEU A 47 -11.46 21.26 10.22
N ALA A 48 -10.14 21.45 10.18
CA ALA A 48 -9.53 22.59 9.49
C ALA A 48 -9.84 22.55 7.98
N GLY A 49 -9.74 21.38 7.35
CA GLY A 49 -10.12 21.19 5.95
C GLY A 49 -11.56 21.63 5.68
N LYS A 50 -12.49 21.23 6.53
CA LYS A 50 -13.89 21.69 6.42
C LYS A 50 -14.02 23.21 6.52
N GLN A 51 -13.34 23.84 7.47
CA GLN A 51 -13.34 25.30 7.63
C GLN A 51 -12.70 26.04 6.43
N MET A 52 -11.76 25.40 5.76
CA MET A 52 -11.11 25.92 4.54
C MET A 52 -11.91 25.65 3.26
N GLY A 53 -13.10 25.04 3.36
CA GLY A 53 -14.01 24.77 2.26
C GLY A 53 -13.61 23.56 1.40
N TYR A 54 -12.95 22.57 1.98
CA TYR A 54 -12.84 21.25 1.36
C TYR A 54 -14.14 20.48 1.53
N ASP A 55 -14.54 19.76 0.49
CA ASP A 55 -15.82 19.03 0.41
C ASP A 55 -15.69 17.57 0.81
N CYS A 56 -14.47 17.04 0.85
CA CYS A 56 -14.17 15.64 1.17
C CYS A 56 -12.76 15.49 1.69
N VAL A 57 -12.57 14.50 2.55
CA VAL A 57 -11.24 13.99 2.92
C VAL A 57 -11.05 12.61 2.29
N ALA A 58 -9.92 12.44 1.59
CA ALA A 58 -9.42 11.16 1.11
C ALA A 58 -8.15 10.81 1.87
N GLU A 59 -8.17 9.75 2.66
CA GLU A 59 -7.06 9.34 3.50
C GLU A 59 -6.51 8.00 3.04
N HIS A 60 -5.17 7.90 2.94
CA HIS A 60 -4.51 6.65 2.59
C HIS A 60 -4.65 5.63 3.73
N HIS A 61 -4.25 5.96 4.95
CA HIS A 61 -4.39 5.10 6.12
C HIS A 61 -5.77 5.16 6.79
N GLY A 62 -6.78 5.59 6.06
CA GLY A 62 -8.17 5.72 6.54
C GLY A 62 -8.86 4.37 6.74
N ILE A 63 -8.38 3.60 7.71
CA ILE A 63 -8.94 2.28 8.04
C ILE A 63 -10.18 2.40 8.92
N MET A 64 -11.21 1.63 8.59
CA MET A 64 -12.51 1.64 9.25
C MET A 64 -12.98 0.22 9.62
N GLY A 65 -14.26 0.02 9.83
CA GLY A 65 -14.83 -1.21 10.38
C GLY A 65 -14.48 -2.50 9.65
N LYS A 66 -14.43 -2.48 8.32
CA LYS A 66 -14.05 -3.67 7.53
C LYS A 66 -12.60 -4.11 7.75
N ALA A 67 -11.73 -3.21 8.23
CA ALA A 67 -10.34 -3.54 8.55
C ALA A 67 -10.20 -4.59 9.68
N MET A 68 -11.29 -4.97 10.34
CA MET A 68 -11.31 -6.18 11.19
C MET A 68 -10.85 -7.44 10.44
N HIS A 69 -11.05 -7.49 9.12
CA HIS A 69 -10.68 -8.60 8.24
C HIS A 69 -9.34 -8.37 7.51
N ILE A 70 -8.51 -7.44 8.00
CA ILE A 70 -7.28 -7.05 7.32
C ILE A 70 -6.27 -8.19 7.18
N GLY A 71 -6.25 -9.11 8.15
CA GLY A 71 -5.38 -10.29 8.08
C GLY A 71 -5.74 -11.24 6.94
N ASP A 72 -7.03 -11.39 6.64
CA ASP A 72 -7.50 -12.23 5.52
C ASP A 72 -7.11 -11.60 4.18
N GLN A 73 -7.24 -10.27 4.07
CA GLN A 73 -6.81 -9.52 2.89
C GLN A 73 -5.29 -9.64 2.69
N MET A 74 -4.51 -9.42 3.76
CA MET A 74 -3.07 -9.54 3.75
C MET A 74 -2.61 -10.93 3.32
N LEU A 75 -3.24 -11.98 3.87
CA LEU A 75 -2.96 -13.36 3.50
C LEU A 75 -3.13 -13.55 2.00
N LYS A 76 -4.28 -13.12 1.46
CA LYS A 76 -4.60 -13.28 0.04
C LYS A 76 -3.63 -12.53 -0.86
N ASP A 77 -3.40 -11.26 -0.60
CA ASP A 77 -2.64 -10.37 -1.50
C ASP A 77 -1.16 -10.74 -1.54
N GLN A 78 -0.53 -10.93 -0.37
CA GLN A 78 0.88 -11.31 -0.32
C GLN A 78 1.13 -12.73 -0.81
N MET A 79 0.22 -13.66 -0.51
CA MET A 79 0.29 -15.02 -1.04
C MET A 79 0.23 -15.03 -2.59
N MET A 80 -0.67 -14.24 -3.19
CA MET A 80 -0.78 -14.13 -4.65
C MET A 80 0.44 -13.44 -5.27
N LEU A 81 0.98 -12.40 -4.62
CA LEU A 81 2.21 -11.79 -5.09
C LEU A 81 3.39 -12.79 -5.07
N MET A 82 3.58 -13.53 -3.99
CA MET A 82 4.59 -14.59 -3.91
C MET A 82 4.38 -15.64 -5.01
N TYR A 83 3.13 -16.08 -5.22
CA TYR A 83 2.79 -17.05 -6.27
C TYR A 83 3.17 -16.53 -7.67
N ASN A 84 2.90 -15.27 -7.98
CA ASN A 84 3.25 -14.63 -9.25
C ASN A 84 4.77 -14.54 -9.45
N PHE A 85 5.52 -14.54 -8.36
CA PHE A 85 6.99 -14.58 -8.38
C PHE A 85 7.57 -16.00 -8.28
N GLY A 86 6.74 -17.05 -8.43
CA GLY A 86 7.18 -18.45 -8.56
C GLY A 86 7.23 -19.23 -7.26
N VAL A 87 6.76 -18.66 -6.14
CA VAL A 87 6.63 -19.39 -4.87
C VAL A 87 5.41 -20.32 -4.95
N PRO A 88 5.52 -21.62 -4.64
CA PRO A 88 4.36 -22.50 -4.57
C PRO A 88 3.34 -21.98 -3.56
N ILE A 89 2.05 -22.05 -3.91
CA ILE A 89 0.97 -21.40 -3.14
C ILE A 89 0.90 -21.87 -1.68
N ASN A 90 1.17 -23.12 -1.41
CA ASN A 90 1.21 -23.68 -0.05
C ASN A 90 2.41 -23.18 0.78
N VAL A 91 3.53 -22.87 0.12
CA VAL A 91 4.72 -22.27 0.76
C VAL A 91 4.42 -20.80 1.07
N ALA A 92 3.87 -20.07 0.09
CA ALA A 92 3.46 -18.68 0.26
C ALA A 92 2.46 -18.52 1.42
N GLN A 93 1.44 -19.38 1.49
CA GLN A 93 0.47 -19.39 2.59
C GLN A 93 1.16 -19.55 3.95
N LYS A 94 2.05 -20.53 4.07
CA LYS A 94 2.77 -20.79 5.32
C LYS A 94 3.68 -19.64 5.74
N ALA A 95 4.30 -18.96 4.77
CA ALA A 95 5.20 -17.83 5.03
C ALA A 95 4.48 -16.64 5.68
N ILE A 96 3.25 -16.32 5.21
CA ILE A 96 2.51 -15.13 5.64
C ILE A 96 1.50 -15.40 6.77
N GLU A 97 1.06 -16.63 7.00
CA GLU A 97 -0.05 -16.99 7.91
C GLU A 97 0.12 -16.42 9.33
N LYS A 98 1.32 -16.53 9.90
CA LYS A 98 1.60 -16.02 11.24
C LYS A 98 1.42 -14.49 11.32
N ARG A 99 1.94 -13.78 10.33
CA ARG A 99 1.86 -12.31 10.26
C ARG A 99 0.41 -11.85 10.08
N ALA A 100 -0.34 -12.50 9.19
CA ALA A 100 -1.74 -12.20 8.96
C ALA A 100 -2.59 -12.37 10.24
N LYS A 101 -2.35 -13.43 11.02
CA LYS A 101 -2.98 -13.63 12.33
C LYS A 101 -2.63 -12.52 13.33
N GLN A 102 -1.37 -12.09 13.37
CA GLN A 102 -0.94 -11.00 14.25
C GLN A 102 -1.63 -9.68 13.90
N GLU A 103 -1.77 -9.36 12.61
CA GLU A 103 -2.46 -8.15 12.17
C GLU A 103 -3.96 -8.22 12.49
N SER A 104 -4.63 -9.36 12.28
CA SER A 104 -6.01 -9.54 12.72
C SER A 104 -6.17 -9.30 14.22
N GLN A 105 -5.30 -9.88 15.05
CA GLN A 105 -5.34 -9.68 16.51
C GLN A 105 -5.12 -8.22 16.90
N ARG A 106 -4.22 -7.52 16.19
CA ARG A 106 -3.95 -6.10 16.42
C ARG A 106 -5.15 -5.22 16.15
N MET A 107 -5.98 -5.57 15.16
CA MET A 107 -7.20 -4.81 14.85
C MET A 107 -8.25 -4.90 15.97
N HIS A 108 -8.34 -6.01 16.71
CA HIS A 108 -9.29 -6.16 17.81
C HIS A 108 -9.09 -5.15 18.95
N SER A 109 -7.90 -4.58 19.10
CA SER A 109 -7.61 -3.58 20.14
C SER A 109 -7.82 -2.12 19.67
N LYS A 110 -8.21 -1.92 18.39
CA LYS A 110 -8.35 -0.58 17.81
C LYS A 110 -9.80 -0.11 17.78
N ASN A 111 -10.00 1.19 17.95
CA ASN A 111 -11.26 1.86 17.63
C ASN A 111 -11.25 2.26 16.14
N LEU A 112 -11.66 1.34 15.27
CA LEU A 112 -11.56 1.48 13.83
C LEU A 112 -12.47 2.57 13.26
N ASN A 113 -13.61 2.87 13.90
CA ASN A 113 -14.58 3.84 13.36
C ASN A 113 -14.36 5.27 13.88
N ARG A 114 -13.36 5.53 14.71
CA ARG A 114 -13.17 6.83 15.36
C ARG A 114 -13.18 8.00 14.37
N GLN A 115 -12.44 7.90 13.28
CA GLN A 115 -12.36 8.95 12.27
C GLN A 115 -13.63 9.05 11.43
N ALA A 116 -14.23 7.92 11.06
CA ALA A 116 -15.52 7.89 10.35
C ALA A 116 -16.64 8.49 11.20
N ASP A 117 -16.68 8.21 12.49
CA ASP A 117 -17.67 8.77 13.41
C ASP A 117 -17.45 10.28 13.60
N PHE A 118 -16.20 10.72 13.67
CA PHE A 118 -15.88 12.16 13.70
C PHE A 118 -16.30 12.85 12.39
N ALA A 119 -15.99 12.24 11.24
CA ALA A 119 -16.42 12.76 9.94
C ALA A 119 -17.93 12.93 9.83
N LYS A 120 -18.71 11.95 10.31
CA LYS A 120 -20.18 12.02 10.39
C LYS A 120 -20.65 13.13 11.32
N LEU A 121 -20.03 13.24 12.51
CA LEU A 121 -20.37 14.27 13.49
C LEU A 121 -20.24 15.68 12.92
N ILE A 122 -19.17 15.95 12.17
CA ILE A 122 -18.93 17.24 11.54
C ILE A 122 -19.52 17.33 10.12
N GLN A 123 -20.20 16.30 9.62
CA GLN A 123 -20.73 16.21 8.26
C GLN A 123 -19.67 16.49 7.18
N MET A 124 -18.52 15.84 7.27
CA MET A 124 -17.41 15.91 6.30
C MET A 124 -17.36 14.60 5.53
N PRO A 125 -17.63 14.58 4.22
CA PRO A 125 -17.42 13.39 3.39
C PRO A 125 -16.01 12.83 3.59
N TYR A 126 -15.91 11.50 3.78
CA TYR A 126 -14.65 10.85 4.16
C TYR A 126 -14.52 9.47 3.52
N ILE A 127 -13.38 9.23 2.85
CA ILE A 127 -13.06 7.95 2.21
C ILE A 127 -11.65 7.50 2.59
N GLY A 128 -11.49 6.19 2.80
CA GLY A 128 -10.19 5.51 2.92
C GLY A 128 -9.84 4.80 1.62
N LEU A 129 -8.57 4.94 1.16
CA LEU A 129 -8.11 4.43 -0.14
C LEU A 129 -6.73 3.77 -0.03
N HIS A 130 -6.53 2.84 0.91
CA HIS A 130 -5.23 2.23 1.17
C HIS A 130 -4.79 1.29 0.03
N THR A 131 -5.36 0.09 -0.05
CA THR A 131 -4.96 -0.92 -1.04
C THR A 131 -5.00 -0.44 -2.50
N PRO A 132 -6.02 0.31 -2.98
CA PRO A 132 -5.99 0.81 -4.35
C PRO A 132 -4.79 1.72 -4.65
N ALA A 133 -4.43 2.61 -3.73
CA ALA A 133 -3.28 3.51 -3.89
C ALA A 133 -1.96 2.71 -3.94
N ASP A 134 -1.78 1.75 -3.05
CA ASP A 134 -0.60 0.89 -3.00
C ASP A 134 -0.44 0.06 -4.28
N LEU A 135 -1.54 -0.53 -4.78
CA LEU A 135 -1.51 -1.32 -6.02
C LEU A 135 -1.14 -0.48 -7.24
N ILE A 136 -1.66 0.74 -7.33
CA ILE A 136 -1.30 1.68 -8.41
C ILE A 136 0.19 2.01 -8.33
N GLY A 137 0.68 2.39 -7.16
CA GLY A 137 2.10 2.68 -6.93
C GLY A 137 2.99 1.48 -7.21
N GLN A 138 2.61 0.29 -6.71
CA GLN A 138 3.31 -0.97 -6.97
C GLN A 138 3.42 -1.26 -8.47
N ALA A 139 2.32 -1.15 -9.21
CA ALA A 139 2.30 -1.44 -10.64
C ALA A 139 3.20 -0.48 -11.44
N ILE A 140 3.18 0.81 -11.11
CA ILE A 140 4.01 1.83 -11.76
C ILE A 140 5.50 1.53 -11.51
N VAL A 141 5.88 1.29 -10.26
CA VAL A 141 7.27 1.03 -9.89
C VAL A 141 7.73 -0.33 -10.43
N GLN A 142 6.90 -1.38 -10.34
CA GLN A 142 7.24 -2.70 -10.90
C GLN A 142 7.50 -2.63 -12.40
N LYS A 143 6.65 -1.91 -13.14
CA LYS A 143 6.87 -1.70 -14.59
C LYS A 143 8.24 -1.08 -14.86
N ARG A 144 8.62 -0.04 -14.11
CA ARG A 144 9.94 0.59 -14.28
C ARG A 144 11.09 -0.36 -13.94
N MET A 145 10.92 -1.22 -12.92
CA MET A 145 11.92 -2.23 -12.56
C MET A 145 12.02 -3.34 -13.62
N ASP A 146 10.92 -3.73 -14.24
CA ASP A 146 10.91 -4.69 -15.34
C ASP A 146 11.66 -4.15 -16.56
N GLU A 147 11.43 -2.86 -16.89
CA GLU A 147 12.17 -2.17 -17.94
C GLU A 147 13.67 -2.09 -17.64
N LEU A 148 14.04 -1.83 -16.39
CA LEU A 148 15.44 -1.81 -15.96
C LEU A 148 16.08 -3.21 -16.10
N ASN A 149 15.40 -4.26 -15.65
CA ASN A 149 15.87 -5.63 -15.76
C ASN A 149 16.03 -6.11 -17.22
N ALA A 150 15.22 -5.58 -18.14
CA ALA A 150 15.31 -5.92 -19.56
C ALA A 150 16.62 -5.43 -20.21
N VAL A 151 17.37 -4.53 -19.59
CA VAL A 151 18.69 -4.06 -20.06
C VAL A 151 19.73 -5.17 -20.01
N GLY A 152 19.63 -6.10 -19.05
CA GLY A 152 20.50 -7.25 -18.94
C GLY A 152 20.81 -7.68 -17.50
N PRO A 153 21.64 -8.73 -17.32
CA PRO A 153 21.84 -9.37 -16.02
C PRO A 153 22.76 -8.58 -15.06
N PHE A 154 23.39 -7.51 -15.53
CA PHE A 154 24.38 -6.76 -14.74
C PHE A 154 23.82 -5.51 -14.06
N VAL A 155 22.48 -5.42 -13.94
CA VAL A 155 21.82 -4.36 -13.18
C VAL A 155 22.22 -4.48 -11.71
N THR A 156 22.70 -3.36 -11.12
CA THR A 156 23.13 -3.30 -9.73
C THR A 156 22.06 -2.70 -8.82
N LEU A 157 22.20 -2.83 -7.50
CA LEU A 157 21.33 -2.18 -6.53
C LEU A 157 21.39 -0.65 -6.64
N GLN A 158 22.56 -0.08 -7.02
CA GLN A 158 22.64 1.36 -7.29
C GLN A 158 21.77 1.76 -8.48
N ASN A 159 21.75 0.97 -9.55
CA ASN A 159 20.87 1.26 -10.70
C ASN A 159 19.39 1.20 -10.31
N VAL A 160 19.01 0.35 -9.36
CA VAL A 160 17.65 0.29 -8.81
C VAL A 160 17.32 1.59 -8.05
N VAL A 161 18.23 2.04 -7.17
CA VAL A 161 18.08 3.30 -6.42
C VAL A 161 17.97 4.50 -7.37
N ASP A 162 18.83 4.55 -8.39
CA ASP A 162 18.83 5.62 -9.39
C ASP A 162 17.47 5.65 -10.14
N ALA A 163 16.97 4.48 -10.56
CA ALA A 163 15.69 4.37 -11.26
C ALA A 163 14.49 4.74 -10.36
N LEU A 164 14.54 4.40 -9.07
CA LEU A 164 13.52 4.83 -8.10
C LEU A 164 13.53 6.36 -7.95
N SER A 165 14.70 6.98 -7.98
CA SER A 165 14.86 8.44 -7.84
C SER A 165 14.38 9.22 -9.08
N GLU A 166 14.04 8.56 -10.19
CA GLU A 166 13.37 9.20 -11.33
C GLU A 166 11.94 9.65 -10.98
N PHE A 167 11.28 8.97 -10.04
CA PHE A 167 9.93 9.33 -9.58
C PHE A 167 9.96 10.59 -8.71
N PRO A 168 9.19 11.64 -9.05
CA PRO A 168 9.17 12.89 -8.27
C PRO A 168 8.81 12.68 -6.80
N GLU A 169 7.89 11.75 -6.52
CA GLU A 169 7.42 11.41 -5.17
C GLU A 169 8.57 10.85 -4.32
N ILE A 170 9.42 10.02 -4.91
CA ILE A 170 10.57 9.41 -4.23
C ILE A 170 11.71 10.42 -4.12
N ARG A 171 12.03 11.12 -5.20
CA ARG A 171 13.10 12.12 -5.23
C ARG A 171 12.87 13.28 -4.24
N ASN A 172 11.62 13.68 -4.05
CA ASN A 172 11.24 14.79 -3.16
C ASN A 172 10.86 14.32 -1.75
N ALA A 173 10.98 13.03 -1.44
CA ALA A 173 10.72 12.49 -0.11
C ALA A 173 11.76 13.00 0.90
N LEU A 174 11.38 13.04 2.18
CA LEU A 174 12.30 13.39 3.27
C LEU A 174 13.44 12.38 3.45
N GLN A 175 13.22 11.15 3.02
CA GLN A 175 14.21 10.08 3.06
C GLN A 175 14.41 9.52 1.65
N GLU A 176 15.67 9.41 1.25
CA GLU A 176 16.05 8.76 0.00
C GLU A 176 15.87 7.23 0.11
N PRO A 177 15.69 6.53 -1.03
CA PRO A 177 15.71 5.08 -1.05
C PRO A 177 17.02 4.55 -0.44
N ALA A 178 16.91 3.62 0.49
CA ALA A 178 18.07 3.07 1.19
C ALA A 178 18.23 1.56 0.90
N ILE A 179 19.45 1.16 0.56
CA ILE A 179 19.81 -0.26 0.49
C ILE A 179 19.96 -0.75 1.94
N ARG A 180 19.03 -1.60 2.39
CA ARG A 180 19.03 -2.15 3.76
C ARG A 180 19.89 -3.42 3.87
N VAL A 181 19.93 -4.19 2.79
CA VAL A 181 20.69 -5.44 2.70
C VAL A 181 21.37 -5.46 1.33
N GLY A 182 22.65 -5.78 1.30
CA GLY A 182 23.50 -5.77 0.10
C GLY A 182 24.30 -4.47 -0.03
N GLU A 183 25.11 -4.40 -1.09
CA GLU A 183 25.97 -3.27 -1.39
C GLU A 183 25.55 -2.62 -2.71
N PRO A 184 25.82 -1.32 -2.95
CA PRO A 184 25.44 -0.63 -4.19
C PRO A 184 25.86 -1.36 -5.48
N GLY A 185 27.03 -2.01 -5.47
CA GLY A 185 27.56 -2.78 -6.60
C GLY A 185 27.05 -4.21 -6.71
N SER A 186 26.22 -4.70 -5.77
CA SER A 186 25.63 -6.04 -5.86
C SER A 186 24.61 -6.11 -7.00
N TYR A 187 24.57 -7.25 -7.72
CA TYR A 187 23.61 -7.44 -8.80
C TYR A 187 22.19 -7.62 -8.26
N ALA A 188 21.24 -6.91 -8.84
CA ALA A 188 19.86 -6.87 -8.40
C ALA A 188 19.09 -8.19 -8.65
N GLY A 189 19.42 -8.92 -9.71
CA GLY A 189 18.66 -10.10 -10.11
C GLY A 189 17.21 -9.75 -10.44
N ARG A 190 16.29 -10.69 -10.20
CA ARG A 190 14.87 -10.46 -10.39
C ARG A 190 14.33 -9.53 -9.30
N ILE A 191 13.71 -8.42 -9.70
CA ILE A 191 13.23 -7.38 -8.78
C ILE A 191 11.72 -7.56 -8.54
N CYS A 192 11.30 -7.56 -7.27
CA CYS A 192 9.91 -7.57 -6.86
C CYS A 192 9.61 -6.33 -6.02
N VAL A 193 8.56 -5.60 -6.39
CA VAL A 193 8.01 -4.48 -5.62
C VAL A 193 6.88 -4.99 -4.73
N LEU A 194 7.02 -4.81 -3.43
CA LEU A 194 6.06 -5.23 -2.41
C LEU A 194 5.56 -3.99 -1.66
N TYR A 195 4.59 -3.29 -2.25
CA TYR A 195 3.92 -2.14 -1.63
C TYR A 195 2.57 -2.56 -1.06
N ALA A 196 1.75 -3.23 -1.88
CA ALA A 196 0.44 -3.69 -1.47
C ALA A 196 0.50 -4.91 -0.54
N GLY A 197 -0.61 -5.18 0.15
CA GLY A 197 -0.75 -6.29 1.09
C GLY A 197 -0.73 -5.82 2.54
N VAL A 198 -1.23 -4.60 2.78
CA VAL A 198 -1.52 -4.01 4.09
C VAL A 198 -0.30 -3.55 4.89
N THR A 199 0.76 -4.34 4.93
CA THR A 199 2.02 -4.05 5.63
C THR A 199 3.10 -5.02 5.14
N GLY A 200 4.35 -4.77 5.52
CA GLY A 200 5.44 -5.69 5.20
C GLY A 200 5.20 -7.09 5.74
N GLY A 201 5.52 -8.09 4.95
CA GLY A 201 5.33 -9.51 5.30
C GLY A 201 6.25 -10.02 6.41
N GLY A 202 7.30 -9.26 6.75
CA GLY A 202 8.33 -9.64 7.70
C GLY A 202 9.35 -10.64 7.13
N ALA A 203 10.34 -10.98 7.93
CA ALA A 203 11.49 -11.78 7.52
C ALA A 203 11.12 -13.10 6.83
N ASN A 204 10.09 -13.81 7.29
CA ASN A 204 9.68 -15.08 6.67
C ASN A 204 9.23 -14.91 5.21
N VAL A 205 8.46 -13.86 4.92
CA VAL A 205 8.00 -13.58 3.56
C VAL A 205 9.17 -13.15 2.68
N TYR A 206 10.03 -12.26 3.18
CA TYR A 206 11.20 -11.78 2.45
C TYR A 206 12.16 -12.92 2.11
N ASN A 207 12.52 -13.75 3.09
CA ASN A 207 13.36 -14.92 2.86
C ASN A 207 12.74 -15.89 1.85
N THR A 208 11.41 -16.08 1.92
CA THR A 208 10.72 -16.95 0.96
C THR A 208 10.85 -16.41 -0.47
N PHE A 209 10.73 -15.10 -0.70
CA PHE A 209 10.98 -14.52 -2.02
C PHE A 209 12.41 -14.81 -2.51
N PHE A 210 13.41 -14.63 -1.65
CA PHE A 210 14.82 -14.90 -2.00
C PHE A 210 15.07 -16.38 -2.28
N ASP A 211 14.51 -17.28 -1.47
CA ASP A 211 14.63 -18.73 -1.65
C ASP A 211 14.05 -19.21 -3.00
N TYR A 212 13.10 -18.45 -3.54
CA TYR A 212 12.44 -18.74 -4.82
C TYR A 212 12.89 -17.83 -5.98
N GLY A 213 14.08 -17.25 -5.86
CA GLY A 213 14.79 -16.62 -6.99
C GLY A 213 14.49 -15.14 -7.23
N VAL A 214 13.86 -14.47 -6.30
CA VAL A 214 13.85 -12.99 -6.27
C VAL A 214 15.23 -12.54 -5.77
N GLY A 215 15.88 -11.63 -6.50
CA GLY A 215 17.18 -11.09 -6.11
C GLY A 215 17.07 -9.81 -5.30
N THR A 216 16.03 -9.02 -5.53
CA THR A 216 15.82 -7.73 -4.85
C THR A 216 14.35 -7.53 -4.51
N LEU A 217 14.10 -7.12 -3.27
CA LEU A 217 12.78 -6.64 -2.81
C LEU A 217 12.81 -5.13 -2.62
N ILE A 218 11.81 -4.45 -3.19
CA ILE A 218 11.55 -3.03 -2.93
C ILE A 218 10.31 -2.94 -2.05
N VAL A 219 10.48 -2.37 -0.86
CA VAL A 219 9.41 -2.23 0.14
C VAL A 219 9.31 -0.76 0.56
N MET A 220 8.10 -0.29 0.90
CA MET A 220 7.92 1.09 1.37
C MET A 220 8.59 1.34 2.71
N HIS A 221 8.55 0.36 3.60
CA HIS A 221 9.21 0.41 4.91
C HIS A 221 9.53 -1.00 5.40
N MET A 222 10.53 -1.09 6.24
CA MET A 222 10.99 -2.34 6.85
C MET A 222 11.22 -2.11 8.34
N SER A 223 10.53 -2.86 9.17
CA SER A 223 10.60 -2.75 10.63
C SER A 223 11.52 -3.79 11.29
N GLU A 224 12.02 -4.77 10.52
CA GLU A 224 12.85 -5.88 11.01
C GLU A 224 14.11 -6.04 10.14
#